data_9d3b79086bdcc652bc91b4c98e81caad
#
_entry.id   9d3b79086bdcc652bc91b4c98e81caad
#
_cell.length_a   1.000
_cell.length_b   1.000
_cell.length_c   1.000
_cell.angle_alpha   90.00
_cell.angle_beta   90.00
_cell.angle_gamma   90.00
#
_symmetry.space_group_name_H-M   'P 1'
#
loop_
_entity.id
_entity.type
_entity.pdbx_description
1 polymer ?
#
loop_
_entity_poly.entity_id
_entity_poly.type
_entity_poly.pdbx_seq_one_letter_code
_entity_poly.pdbx_strand_id
1 'polypeptide(L)'
;EYVAAFAEAKPQGRVTECFFTTNGSTVSVGNVHIKNTTSKTPDFASLLKDGISIDAPDLSKPTVLIFHTHTTESYLMADNGVFYSDYQTRSEDPSRNMVRVGDEICRRLEEAGIGVIHDTNIYDATYNGAYARSRKAVLEYLDKYPSIKVVLDVHRDAVYTTETDHREA
;
A
#
# COMPACT_ATOMS: atom_id res chain seq x y z
N GLU A 1 -17.41 19.36 -8.15
CA GLU A 1 -18.28 18.28 -7.58
C GLU A 1 -17.88 17.91 -6.16
N TYR A 2 -16.59 17.72 -5.88
CA TYR A 2 -16.09 17.30 -4.57
C TYR A 2 -16.41 18.32 -3.45
N VAL A 3 -16.23 19.60 -3.71
CA VAL A 3 -16.50 20.67 -2.74
C VAL A 3 -18.00 20.77 -2.40
N ALA A 4 -18.87 20.42 -3.32
CA ALA A 4 -20.31 20.42 -3.08
C ALA A 4 -20.78 19.27 -2.17
N ALA A 5 -20.08 18.13 -2.20
CA ALA A 5 -20.40 16.97 -1.36
C ALA A 5 -20.17 17.20 0.14
N PHE A 6 -19.35 18.20 0.51
CA PHE A 6 -19.01 18.54 1.90
C PHE A 6 -19.68 19.83 2.38
N ALA A 7 -20.68 20.36 1.66
CA ALA A 7 -21.33 21.62 2.01
C ALA A 7 -21.99 21.63 3.41
N GLU A 8 -22.31 20.44 3.94
CA GLU A 8 -22.91 20.27 5.28
C GLU A 8 -21.93 19.71 6.32
N ALA A 9 -20.76 19.18 5.88
CA ALA A 9 -19.78 18.60 6.77
C ALA A 9 -18.99 19.68 7.52
N LYS A 10 -18.73 19.46 8.79
CA LYS A 10 -17.98 20.40 9.64
C LYS A 10 -16.50 20.03 9.65
N PRO A 11 -15.59 21.01 9.53
CA PRO A 11 -14.17 20.77 9.78
C PRO A 11 -13.97 20.18 11.18
N GLN A 12 -13.27 19.06 11.27
CA GLN A 12 -13.02 18.34 12.51
C GLN A 12 -11.57 18.48 12.98
N GLY A 13 -10.64 18.60 12.04
CA GLY A 13 -9.23 18.75 12.33
C GLY A 13 -8.43 19.26 11.14
N ARG A 14 -7.13 19.40 11.35
CA ARG A 14 -6.19 19.84 10.31
C ARG A 14 -5.43 18.67 9.74
N VAL A 15 -5.19 18.69 8.44
CA VAL A 15 -4.20 17.85 7.79
C VAL A 15 -2.84 18.54 7.93
N THR A 16 -1.86 17.82 8.43
CA THR A 16 -0.49 18.33 8.59
C THR A 16 0.49 17.38 7.90
N GLU A 17 1.40 17.94 7.13
CA GLU A 17 2.48 17.19 6.56
C GLU A 17 3.45 16.71 7.65
N CYS A 18 3.78 15.44 7.65
CA CYS A 18 4.75 14.84 8.56
C CYS A 18 5.89 14.21 7.76
N PHE A 19 7.12 14.51 8.18
CA PHE A 19 8.30 13.90 7.58
C PHE A 19 8.77 12.73 8.43
N PHE A 20 9.05 11.60 7.80
CA PHE A 20 9.72 10.51 8.48
C PHE A 20 11.14 10.94 8.85
N THR A 21 11.49 10.76 10.10
CA THR A 21 12.85 11.02 10.57
C THR A 21 13.64 9.72 10.59
N THR A 22 14.98 9.83 10.49
CA THR A 22 15.89 8.69 10.64
C THR A 22 16.07 8.27 12.10
N ASN A 23 15.41 8.97 13.03
CA ASN A 23 15.46 8.68 14.46
C ASN A 23 14.92 7.27 14.75
N GLY A 24 15.72 6.48 15.47
CA GLY A 24 15.38 5.09 15.78
C GLY A 24 15.81 4.09 14.72
N SER A 25 16.49 4.50 13.64
CA SER A 25 17.17 3.56 12.74
C SER A 25 18.25 2.80 13.49
N THR A 26 18.30 1.48 13.30
CA THR A 26 19.30 0.61 13.92
C THR A 26 20.49 0.38 13.00
N VAL A 27 20.28 0.54 11.69
CA VAL A 27 21.29 0.40 10.63
C VAL A 27 21.07 1.46 9.57
N SER A 28 22.14 2.02 9.04
CA SER A 28 22.09 2.92 7.87
C SER A 28 23.15 2.50 6.86
N VAL A 29 22.76 2.43 5.58
CA VAL A 29 23.65 2.14 4.45
C VAL A 29 23.38 3.19 3.36
N GLY A 30 24.28 4.15 3.21
CA GLY A 30 24.05 5.31 2.36
C GLY A 30 22.81 6.08 2.81
N ASN A 31 21.86 6.28 1.90
CA ASN A 31 20.59 6.97 2.17
C ASN A 31 19.46 6.01 2.62
N VAL A 32 19.76 4.73 2.82
CA VAL A 32 18.78 3.76 3.30
C VAL A 32 18.89 3.63 4.81
N HIS A 33 17.80 3.92 5.50
CA HIS A 33 17.70 3.87 6.95
C HIS A 33 16.73 2.75 7.35
N ILE A 34 17.22 1.80 8.14
CA ILE A 34 16.51 0.57 8.49
C ILE A 34 16.29 0.52 9.99
N LYS A 35 15.04 0.33 10.41
CA LYS A 35 14.70 -0.01 11.78
C LYS A 35 14.48 -1.52 11.86
N ASN A 36 15.52 -2.25 12.25
CA ASN A 36 15.40 -3.69 12.44
C ASN A 36 14.90 -3.99 13.86
N THR A 37 13.69 -4.49 13.97
CA THR A 37 13.04 -4.89 15.23
C THR A 37 13.07 -6.41 15.43
N THR A 38 13.74 -7.15 14.55
CA THR A 38 13.86 -8.61 14.63
C THR A 38 15.14 -9.03 15.36
N SER A 39 15.22 -10.30 15.75
CA SER A 39 16.45 -10.88 16.31
C SER A 39 17.48 -11.26 15.24
N LYS A 40 17.17 -11.10 13.94
CA LYS A 40 18.09 -11.40 12.84
C LYS A 40 19.06 -10.24 12.62
N THR A 41 20.27 -10.56 12.19
CA THR A 41 21.34 -9.58 11.88
C THR A 41 21.78 -9.73 10.41
N PRO A 42 20.94 -9.38 9.41
CA PRO A 42 21.32 -9.45 8.01
C PRO A 42 22.47 -8.47 7.71
N ASP A 43 23.34 -8.83 6.77
CA ASP A 43 24.29 -7.88 6.20
C ASP A 43 23.57 -7.00 5.16
N PHE A 44 22.99 -5.92 5.63
CA PHE A 44 22.22 -5.01 4.78
C PHE A 44 23.09 -4.32 3.70
N ALA A 45 24.40 -4.12 3.98
CA ALA A 45 25.29 -3.52 3.00
C ALA A 45 25.50 -4.46 1.80
N SER A 46 25.75 -5.74 2.05
CA SER A 46 25.84 -6.74 0.99
C SER A 46 24.52 -6.91 0.25
N LEU A 47 23.39 -7.01 0.96
CA LEU A 47 22.07 -7.15 0.33
C LEU A 47 21.73 -5.98 -0.62
N LEU A 48 22.03 -4.76 -0.21
CA LEU A 48 21.79 -3.57 -1.05
C LEU A 48 22.77 -3.49 -2.23
N LYS A 49 24.00 -3.93 -2.05
CA LYS A 49 25.02 -3.96 -3.11
C LYS A 49 24.71 -5.02 -4.16
N ASP A 50 24.31 -6.21 -3.73
CA ASP A 50 24.05 -7.34 -4.61
C ASP A 50 22.76 -7.16 -5.40
N GLY A 51 21.82 -6.36 -4.87
CA GLY A 51 20.52 -6.10 -5.48
C GLY A 51 19.60 -7.32 -5.51
N ILE A 52 18.54 -7.23 -6.27
CA ILE A 52 17.59 -8.33 -6.50
C ILE A 52 17.68 -8.73 -7.96
N SER A 53 17.96 -10.01 -8.22
CA SER A 53 17.86 -10.59 -9.56
C SER A 53 16.52 -11.32 -9.70
N ILE A 54 15.70 -10.89 -10.66
CA ILE A 54 14.41 -11.53 -10.98
C ILE A 54 14.55 -12.23 -12.31
N ASP A 55 14.48 -13.56 -12.29
CA ASP A 55 14.45 -14.36 -13.53
C ASP A 55 13.03 -14.31 -14.15
N ALA A 56 12.85 -13.39 -15.08
CA ALA A 56 11.62 -13.18 -15.82
C ALA A 56 11.94 -13.08 -17.32
N PRO A 57 12.09 -14.22 -18.01
CA PRO A 57 12.55 -14.26 -19.41
C PRO A 57 11.55 -13.65 -20.40
N ASP A 58 10.31 -13.50 -20.01
CA ASP A 58 9.23 -12.91 -20.82
C ASP A 58 8.36 -12.00 -19.95
N LEU A 59 8.73 -10.72 -19.94
CA LEU A 59 8.03 -9.69 -19.15
C LEU A 59 6.61 -9.41 -19.64
N SER A 60 6.23 -9.83 -20.87
CA SER A 60 4.87 -9.65 -21.39
C SER A 60 3.86 -10.58 -20.72
N LYS A 61 4.32 -11.67 -20.12
CA LYS A 61 3.49 -12.54 -19.29
C LYS A 61 3.24 -11.92 -17.92
N PRO A 62 2.17 -12.32 -17.21
CA PRO A 62 1.95 -11.88 -15.84
C PRO A 62 3.18 -12.15 -14.97
N THR A 63 3.92 -11.09 -14.66
CA THR A 63 5.17 -11.15 -13.89
C THR A 63 4.98 -10.57 -12.49
N VAL A 64 4.08 -9.59 -12.37
CA VAL A 64 3.74 -8.92 -11.11
C VAL A 64 2.29 -9.20 -10.77
N LEU A 65 2.02 -9.57 -9.52
CA LEU A 65 0.68 -9.58 -8.93
C LEU A 65 0.58 -8.44 -7.92
N ILE A 66 -0.42 -7.59 -8.10
CA ILE A 66 -0.79 -6.55 -7.14
C ILE A 66 -2.11 -6.95 -6.50
N PHE A 67 -2.19 -6.84 -5.18
CA PHE A 67 -3.41 -7.08 -4.41
C PHE A 67 -3.42 -6.18 -3.16
N HIS A 68 -4.51 -6.19 -2.43
CA HIS A 68 -4.72 -5.33 -1.27
C HIS A 68 -5.41 -6.12 -0.15
N THR A 69 -4.66 -6.56 0.86
CA THR A 69 -5.28 -7.25 2.02
C THR A 69 -6.28 -6.34 2.72
N HIS A 70 -5.97 -5.04 2.78
CA HIS A 70 -6.89 -4.00 3.27
C HIS A 70 -7.38 -3.11 2.14
N THR A 71 -8.13 -3.72 1.22
CA THR A 71 -8.65 -3.10 -0.01
C THR A 71 -9.42 -1.82 0.26
N THR A 72 -10.19 -1.79 1.38
CA THR A 72 -11.05 -0.65 1.72
C THR A 72 -10.29 0.55 2.28
N GLU A 73 -9.00 0.44 2.61
CA GLU A 73 -8.20 1.59 3.04
C GLU A 73 -8.29 2.71 2.02
N SER A 74 -8.54 3.94 2.50
CA SER A 74 -8.78 5.08 1.63
C SER A 74 -8.02 6.32 2.11
N TYR A 75 -7.87 7.28 1.21
CA TYR A 75 -7.29 8.58 1.47
C TYR A 75 -8.35 9.67 1.46
N LEU A 76 -7.98 10.85 1.96
CA LEU A 76 -8.75 12.07 1.70
C LEU A 76 -8.87 12.30 0.19
N MET A 77 -10.07 12.68 -0.26
CA MET A 77 -10.32 12.93 -1.69
C MET A 77 -9.63 14.20 -2.19
N ALA A 78 -9.32 15.14 -1.32
CA ALA A 78 -8.56 16.34 -1.60
C ALA A 78 -7.81 16.80 -0.35
N ASP A 79 -6.58 17.28 -0.55
CA ASP A 79 -5.83 17.97 0.48
C ASP A 79 -6.14 19.47 0.41
N ASN A 80 -7.04 19.89 1.28
CA ASN A 80 -7.40 21.29 1.50
C ASN A 80 -7.00 21.79 2.91
N GLY A 81 -6.08 21.05 3.55
CA GLY A 81 -5.56 21.38 4.86
C GLY A 81 -6.47 21.05 6.04
N VAL A 82 -7.65 20.48 5.79
CA VAL A 82 -8.60 20.06 6.82
C VAL A 82 -9.25 18.74 6.46
N PHE A 83 -9.66 17.98 7.47
CA PHE A 83 -10.58 16.86 7.29
C PHE A 83 -11.93 17.15 7.95
N TYR A 84 -12.96 16.52 7.44
CA TYR A 84 -14.35 16.79 7.81
C TYR A 84 -14.94 15.64 8.63
N SER A 85 -16.03 15.93 9.35
CA SER A 85 -16.65 14.99 10.28
C SER A 85 -17.25 13.73 9.62
N ASP A 86 -17.48 13.77 8.32
CA ASP A 86 -17.98 12.65 7.52
C ASP A 86 -16.88 11.85 6.80
N TYR A 87 -15.62 12.21 7.04
CA TYR A 87 -14.50 11.45 6.49
C TYR A 87 -14.50 10.00 6.98
N GLN A 88 -14.48 9.09 6.02
CA GLN A 88 -14.37 7.68 6.27
C GLN A 88 -12.97 7.21 5.86
N THR A 89 -12.25 6.59 6.79
CA THR A 89 -10.90 6.05 6.56
C THR A 89 -10.91 4.79 5.71
N ARG A 90 -12.10 4.26 5.41
CA ARG A 90 -12.33 3.07 4.61
C ARG A 90 -13.49 3.27 3.66
N SER A 91 -13.38 2.72 2.45
CA SER A 91 -14.40 2.78 1.40
C SER A 91 -14.37 1.52 0.53
N GLU A 92 -15.53 0.99 0.20
CA GLU A 92 -15.65 -0.10 -0.79
C GLU A 92 -15.66 0.42 -2.24
N ASP A 93 -15.73 1.74 -2.43
CA ASP A 93 -15.65 2.37 -3.75
C ASP A 93 -14.22 2.30 -4.29
N PRO A 94 -13.95 1.57 -5.39
CA PRO A 94 -12.60 1.38 -5.92
C PRO A 94 -11.96 2.67 -6.44
N SER A 95 -12.74 3.71 -6.70
CA SER A 95 -12.19 5.02 -7.08
C SER A 95 -11.57 5.80 -5.90
N ARG A 96 -11.81 5.34 -4.66
CA ARG A 96 -11.47 6.04 -3.42
C ARG A 96 -10.55 5.24 -2.49
N ASN A 97 -10.34 3.96 -2.77
CA ASN A 97 -9.60 3.04 -1.93
C ASN A 97 -8.27 2.59 -2.58
N MET A 98 -7.63 1.57 -2.00
CA MET A 98 -6.32 1.08 -2.46
C MET A 98 -6.33 0.56 -3.89
N VAL A 99 -7.47 0.13 -4.43
CA VAL A 99 -7.59 -0.27 -5.84
C VAL A 99 -7.16 0.87 -6.77
N ARG A 100 -7.55 2.12 -6.46
CA ARG A 100 -7.15 3.28 -7.26
C ARG A 100 -5.63 3.49 -7.30
N VAL A 101 -4.95 3.21 -6.20
CA VAL A 101 -3.47 3.26 -6.13
C VAL A 101 -2.87 2.12 -6.95
N GLY A 102 -3.40 0.91 -6.79
CA GLY A 102 -3.00 -0.26 -7.57
C GLY A 102 -3.17 -0.07 -9.07
N ASP A 103 -4.26 0.56 -9.52
CA ASP A 103 -4.50 0.89 -10.94
C ASP A 103 -3.36 1.73 -11.52
N GLU A 104 -2.89 2.76 -10.79
CA GLU A 104 -1.80 3.61 -11.26
C GLU A 104 -0.47 2.85 -11.30
N ILE A 105 -0.21 1.97 -10.32
CA ILE A 105 0.98 1.12 -10.33
C ILE A 105 0.93 0.17 -11.53
N CYS A 106 -0.20 -0.48 -11.78
CA CYS A 106 -0.40 -1.35 -12.95
C CYS A 106 -0.14 -0.61 -14.24
N ARG A 107 -0.75 0.54 -14.42
CA ARG A 107 -0.58 1.36 -15.61
C ARG A 107 0.90 1.68 -15.87
N ARG A 108 1.67 2.03 -14.84
CA ARG A 108 3.11 2.32 -14.96
C ARG A 108 3.94 1.10 -15.32
N LEU A 109 3.63 -0.05 -14.74
CA LEU A 109 4.32 -1.30 -15.05
C LEU A 109 4.01 -1.76 -16.48
N GLU A 110 2.75 -1.67 -16.90
CA GLU A 110 2.33 -2.01 -18.28
C GLU A 110 2.97 -1.09 -19.32
N GLU A 111 3.07 0.23 -19.04
CA GLU A 111 3.82 1.18 -19.90
C GLU A 111 5.29 0.82 -20.01
N ALA A 112 5.87 0.19 -18.98
CA ALA A 112 7.23 -0.34 -19.02
C ALA A 112 7.34 -1.72 -19.67
N GLY A 113 6.25 -2.28 -20.21
CA GLY A 113 6.21 -3.58 -20.87
C GLY A 113 6.18 -4.77 -19.91
N ILE A 114 5.79 -4.56 -18.65
CA ILE A 114 5.73 -5.59 -17.62
C ILE A 114 4.29 -6.05 -17.47
N GLY A 115 4.04 -7.36 -17.67
CA GLY A 115 2.73 -7.96 -17.47
C GLY A 115 2.33 -7.99 -16.00
N VAL A 116 1.15 -7.46 -15.71
CA VAL A 116 0.62 -7.31 -14.35
C VAL A 116 -0.73 -8.00 -14.22
N ILE A 117 -1.00 -8.57 -13.07
CA ILE A 117 -2.35 -8.92 -12.62
C ILE A 117 -2.67 -8.00 -11.44
N HIS A 118 -3.80 -7.33 -11.52
CA HIS A 118 -4.35 -6.54 -10.42
C HIS A 118 -5.56 -7.26 -9.84
N ASP A 119 -5.44 -7.72 -8.61
CA ASP A 119 -6.53 -8.28 -7.86
C ASP A 119 -7.24 -7.18 -7.07
N THR A 120 -8.46 -6.87 -7.47
CA THR A 120 -9.29 -5.78 -6.93
C THR A 120 -10.35 -6.26 -5.94
N ASN A 121 -10.29 -7.54 -5.52
CA ASN A 121 -11.24 -8.08 -4.56
C ASN A 121 -11.13 -7.41 -3.20
N ILE A 122 -12.27 -7.25 -2.53
CA ILE A 122 -12.31 -6.72 -1.16
C ILE A 122 -12.11 -7.86 -0.18
N TYR A 123 -10.99 -7.82 0.56
CA TYR A 123 -10.66 -8.84 1.57
C TYR A 123 -10.97 -8.43 2.99
N ASP A 124 -11.20 -7.15 3.24
CA ASP A 124 -11.38 -6.55 4.56
C ASP A 124 -12.78 -5.94 4.79
N ALA A 125 -13.79 -6.38 4.03
CA ALA A 125 -15.20 -6.11 4.39
C ALA A 125 -15.48 -6.53 5.85
N THR A 126 -14.80 -7.56 6.33
CA THR A 126 -14.58 -7.85 7.75
C THR A 126 -13.09 -7.78 8.02
N TYR A 127 -12.65 -6.88 8.91
CA TYR A 127 -11.23 -6.64 9.17
C TYR A 127 -10.50 -7.92 9.61
N ASN A 128 -11.02 -8.60 10.63
CA ASN A 128 -10.42 -9.85 11.11
C ASN A 128 -10.44 -10.94 10.04
N GLY A 129 -9.28 -11.56 9.81
CA GLY A 129 -9.13 -12.62 8.82
C GLY A 129 -8.87 -12.15 7.39
N ALA A 130 -8.70 -10.85 7.14
CA ALA A 130 -8.38 -10.30 5.83
C ALA A 130 -7.15 -10.97 5.21
N TYR A 131 -6.05 -11.10 5.96
CA TYR A 131 -4.83 -11.79 5.51
C TYR A 131 -5.04 -13.26 5.13
N ALA A 132 -5.93 -13.98 5.82
CA ALA A 132 -6.21 -15.36 5.45
C ALA A 132 -6.97 -15.45 4.11
N ARG A 133 -7.88 -14.50 3.87
CA ARG A 133 -8.63 -14.44 2.62
C ARG A 133 -7.74 -14.04 1.45
N SER A 134 -6.96 -12.97 1.58
CA SER A 134 -6.04 -12.52 0.53
C SER A 134 -4.97 -13.57 0.24
N ARG A 135 -4.41 -14.22 1.27
CA ARG A 135 -3.43 -15.30 1.09
C ARG A 135 -3.98 -16.43 0.23
N LYS A 136 -5.25 -16.83 0.44
CA LYS A 136 -5.87 -17.88 -0.38
C LYS A 136 -5.92 -17.49 -1.84
N ALA A 137 -6.37 -16.27 -2.15
CA ALA A 137 -6.42 -15.77 -3.52
C ALA A 137 -5.02 -15.66 -4.14
N VAL A 138 -4.04 -15.15 -3.42
CA VAL A 138 -2.65 -15.08 -3.90
C VAL A 138 -2.12 -16.47 -4.29
N LEU A 139 -2.36 -17.48 -3.48
CA LEU A 139 -1.93 -18.86 -3.80
C LEU A 139 -2.62 -19.39 -5.06
N GLU A 140 -3.90 -19.09 -5.29
CA GLU A 140 -4.62 -19.46 -6.52
C GLU A 140 -4.04 -18.75 -7.76
N TYR A 141 -3.64 -17.46 -7.64
CA TYR A 141 -2.95 -16.74 -8.71
C TYR A 141 -1.58 -17.34 -9.01
N LEU A 142 -0.79 -17.67 -8.00
CA LEU A 142 0.53 -18.26 -8.19
C LEU A 142 0.48 -19.65 -8.84
N ASP A 143 -0.54 -20.45 -8.52
CA ASP A 143 -0.79 -21.75 -9.18
C ASP A 143 -1.18 -21.55 -10.64
N LYS A 144 -2.08 -20.62 -10.91
CA LYS A 144 -2.60 -20.34 -12.26
C LYS A 144 -1.57 -19.68 -13.18
N TYR A 145 -0.69 -18.84 -12.63
CA TYR A 145 0.28 -18.05 -13.38
C TYR A 145 1.71 -18.24 -12.84
N PRO A 146 2.40 -19.35 -13.20
CA PRO A 146 3.77 -19.62 -12.73
C PRO A 146 4.82 -18.58 -13.16
N SER A 147 4.46 -17.69 -14.10
CA SER A 147 5.29 -16.58 -14.54
C SER A 147 5.39 -15.44 -13.51
N ILE A 148 4.49 -15.38 -12.51
CA ILE A 148 4.55 -14.38 -11.45
C ILE A 148 5.84 -14.56 -10.65
N LYS A 149 6.60 -13.48 -10.50
CA LYS A 149 7.87 -13.43 -9.78
C LYS A 149 7.84 -12.40 -8.64
N VAL A 150 6.92 -11.44 -8.71
CA VAL A 150 6.77 -10.38 -7.72
C VAL A 150 5.32 -10.34 -7.27
N VAL A 151 5.12 -10.28 -5.96
CA VAL A 151 3.79 -10.14 -5.34
C VAL A 151 3.82 -8.93 -4.43
N LEU A 152 2.94 -7.97 -4.67
CA LEU A 152 2.87 -6.71 -3.93
C LEU A 152 1.52 -6.62 -3.22
N ASP A 153 1.56 -6.59 -1.88
CA ASP A 153 0.42 -6.22 -1.04
C ASP A 153 0.50 -4.72 -0.78
N VAL A 154 -0.34 -3.95 -1.46
CA VAL A 154 -0.26 -2.48 -1.43
C VAL A 154 -1.24 -1.93 -0.41
N HIS A 155 -0.71 -1.23 0.57
CA HIS A 155 -1.41 -0.62 1.70
C HIS A 155 -1.11 0.87 1.81
N ARG A 156 -1.91 1.57 2.59
CA ARG A 156 -1.49 2.77 3.30
C ARG A 156 -1.22 2.42 4.76
N ASP A 157 -0.56 3.30 5.48
CA ASP A 157 -0.33 3.11 6.91
C ASP A 157 -1.34 3.89 7.77
N ALA A 158 -1.41 3.56 9.05
CA ALA A 158 -2.15 4.30 10.07
C ALA A 158 -1.30 4.36 11.34
N VAL A 159 -0.94 5.55 11.76
CA VAL A 159 -0.11 5.77 12.93
C VAL A 159 -0.94 6.42 14.03
N TYR A 160 -1.02 5.76 15.18
CA TYR A 160 -1.67 6.29 16.37
C TYR A 160 -0.58 6.78 17.34
N THR A 161 -0.63 8.03 17.74
CA THR A 161 0.29 8.58 18.72
C THR A 161 -0.31 8.64 20.13
N THR A 162 -1.63 8.78 20.21
CA THR A 162 -2.45 8.72 21.42
C THR A 162 -3.85 8.22 21.09
N GLU A 163 -4.70 7.92 22.09
CA GLU A 163 -6.11 7.53 21.85
C GLU A 163 -6.93 8.60 21.08
N THR A 164 -6.47 9.83 21.08
CA THR A 164 -7.16 10.97 20.43
C THR A 164 -6.44 11.49 19.18
N ASP A 165 -5.25 10.99 18.86
CA ASP A 165 -4.43 11.45 17.74
C ASP A 165 -4.32 10.32 16.69
N HIS A 166 -5.16 10.40 15.70
CA HIS A 166 -5.17 9.48 14.56
C HIS A 166 -4.40 10.10 13.41
N ARG A 167 -3.34 9.43 12.95
CA ARG A 167 -2.56 9.81 11.77
C ARG A 167 -2.65 8.72 10.74
N GLU A 168 -3.02 9.08 9.55
CA GLU A 168 -3.05 8.21 8.37
C GLU A 168 -2.02 8.73 7.37
N ALA A 169 -1.20 7.83 6.87
CA ALA A 169 -0.13 8.13 5.92
C ALA A 169 -0.34 7.37 4.61
#